data_a770ea779cad81cd5adf5d744c9def99
#
_entry.id   a770ea779cad81cd5adf5d744c9def99
#
_cell.length_a   1.000
_cell.length_b   1.000
_cell.length_c   1.000
_cell.angle_alpha   90.00
_cell.angle_beta   90.00
_cell.angle_gamma   90.00
#
_symmetry.space_group_name_H-M   'P 1'
#
loop_
_entity.id
_entity.type
_entity.pdbx_description
1 polymer ?
#
loop_
_entity_poly.entity_id
_entity_poly.type
_entity_poly.pdbx_seq_one_letter_code
_entity_poly.pdbx_strand_id
1 'polypeptide(L)'
;FQYDDNLIDGLSQYAEQENREEIYIRGFLGKMLFSGEEVFKKCTVLSGGEKVRCMISRMMLTGANVLILDEPTNHLDLESITAFNNALKDFPGTVLFTSHDHEFTQTVANRIIELSPNGCIDKLMTYDEYITSEKVAEQKEALYA
;
A
#
# COMPACT_ATOMS: atom_id res chain seq x y z
N PHE A 1 16.64 -2.67 -7.30
CA PHE A 1 17.11 -4.06 -7.34
C PHE A 1 18.37 -4.14 -8.22
N GLN A 2 19.54 -4.13 -7.58
CA GLN A 2 20.83 -4.17 -8.28
C GLN A 2 21.50 -5.53 -8.18
N TYR A 3 20.84 -6.53 -7.57
CA TYR A 3 21.45 -7.79 -7.20
C TYR A 3 20.80 -8.97 -7.90
N ASP A 4 21.62 -9.94 -8.22
CA ASP A 4 21.25 -11.22 -8.83
C ASP A 4 20.63 -12.19 -7.79
N ASP A 5 20.21 -11.65 -6.65
CA ASP A 5 19.55 -12.36 -5.56
C ASP A 5 18.13 -12.77 -5.93
N ASN A 6 17.67 -13.89 -5.39
CA ASN A 6 16.25 -14.24 -5.45
C ASN A 6 15.42 -13.34 -4.50
N LEU A 7 14.09 -13.39 -4.62
CA LEU A 7 13.20 -12.54 -3.84
C LEU A 7 13.34 -12.74 -2.32
N ILE A 8 13.52 -13.97 -1.86
CA ILE A 8 13.66 -14.28 -0.43
C ILE A 8 14.94 -13.64 0.11
N ASP A 9 16.07 -13.89 -0.51
CA ASP A 9 17.35 -13.36 -0.06
C ASP A 9 17.39 -11.83 -0.19
N GLY A 10 16.84 -11.30 -1.29
CA GLY A 10 16.76 -9.87 -1.52
C GLY A 10 15.88 -9.13 -0.49
N LEU A 11 14.79 -9.73 -0.01
CA LEU A 11 13.90 -9.14 0.98
C LEU A 11 14.38 -9.36 2.41
N SER A 12 15.01 -10.50 2.71
CA SER A 12 15.52 -10.79 4.06
C SER A 12 16.50 -9.75 4.58
N GLN A 13 17.23 -9.08 3.66
CA GLN A 13 18.17 -8.01 4.01
C GLN A 13 17.47 -6.79 4.62
N TYR A 14 16.20 -6.57 4.28
CA TYR A 14 15.41 -5.40 4.71
C TYR A 14 14.47 -5.73 5.87
N ALA A 15 14.18 -7.00 6.12
CA ALA A 15 13.31 -7.40 7.22
C ALA A 15 13.97 -7.14 8.58
N GLU A 16 13.17 -6.80 9.58
CA GLU A 16 13.62 -6.76 10.97
C GLU A 16 14.19 -8.13 11.39
N GLN A 17 15.10 -8.12 12.35
CA GLN A 17 15.86 -9.31 12.75
C GLN A 17 14.96 -10.50 13.13
N GLU A 18 13.81 -10.22 13.75
CA GLU A 18 12.80 -11.21 14.12
C GLU A 18 12.04 -11.80 12.93
N ASN A 19 11.99 -11.08 11.81
CA ASN A 19 11.20 -11.40 10.63
C ASN A 19 12.07 -11.87 9.44
N ARG A 20 13.35 -12.16 9.67
CA ARG A 20 14.29 -12.60 8.61
C ARG A 20 14.18 -14.07 8.26
N GLU A 21 13.39 -14.83 8.99
CA GLU A 21 13.21 -16.25 8.68
C GLU A 21 12.55 -16.43 7.32
N GLU A 22 13.09 -17.35 6.53
CA GLU A 22 12.59 -17.68 5.19
C GLU A 22 11.09 -17.97 5.18
N ILE A 23 10.59 -18.69 6.19
CA ILE A 23 9.17 -19.04 6.33
C ILE A 23 8.29 -17.79 6.43
N TYR A 24 8.73 -16.78 7.20
CA TYR A 24 8.00 -15.53 7.36
C TYR A 24 7.96 -14.74 6.03
N ILE A 25 9.10 -14.60 5.38
CA ILE A 25 9.22 -13.88 4.09
C ILE A 25 8.42 -14.57 3.00
N ARG A 26 8.48 -15.90 2.92
CA ARG A 26 7.65 -16.69 1.97
C ARG A 26 6.16 -16.51 2.23
N GLY A 27 5.73 -16.51 3.48
CA GLY A 27 4.33 -16.26 3.86
C GLY A 27 3.88 -14.87 3.45
N PHE A 28 4.73 -13.87 3.66
CA PHE A 28 4.45 -12.49 3.25
C PHE A 28 4.39 -12.34 1.72
N LEU A 29 5.36 -12.90 1.00
CA LEU A 29 5.37 -12.92 -0.47
C LEU A 29 4.15 -13.64 -1.04
N GLY A 30 3.69 -14.72 -0.39
CA GLY A 30 2.46 -15.42 -0.77
C GLY A 30 1.22 -14.50 -0.70
N LYS A 31 1.09 -13.68 0.34
CA LYS A 31 0.03 -12.66 0.45
C LYS A 31 0.13 -11.62 -0.68
N MET A 32 1.32 -11.36 -1.19
CA MET A 32 1.58 -10.45 -2.30
C MET A 32 1.61 -11.17 -3.67
N LEU A 33 0.95 -12.34 -3.76
CA LEU A 33 0.77 -13.13 -4.99
C LEU A 33 2.07 -13.67 -5.61
N PHE A 34 3.11 -13.87 -4.80
CA PHE A 34 4.26 -14.66 -5.20
C PHE A 34 4.11 -16.07 -4.63
N SER A 35 3.90 -17.07 -5.47
CA SER A 35 3.62 -18.45 -5.04
C SER A 35 4.66 -19.45 -5.55
N GLY A 36 4.81 -20.55 -4.83
CA GLY A 36 5.64 -21.67 -5.23
C GLY A 36 7.08 -21.27 -5.59
N GLU A 37 7.49 -21.57 -6.81
CA GLU A 37 8.82 -21.28 -7.32
C GLU A 37 9.07 -19.78 -7.62
N GLU A 38 8.03 -18.96 -7.65
CA GLU A 38 8.18 -17.54 -7.96
C GLU A 38 8.98 -16.78 -6.91
N VAL A 39 8.95 -17.23 -5.67
CA VAL A 39 9.72 -16.62 -4.57
C VAL A 39 11.23 -16.79 -4.75
N PHE A 40 11.64 -17.72 -5.60
CA PHE A 40 13.06 -17.94 -5.98
C PHE A 40 13.46 -17.25 -7.29
N LYS A 41 12.52 -16.52 -7.94
CA LYS A 41 12.87 -15.72 -9.11
C LYS A 41 13.92 -14.67 -8.72
N LYS A 42 14.87 -14.45 -9.63
CA LYS A 42 15.80 -13.33 -9.49
C LYS A 42 15.08 -12.00 -9.60
N CYS A 43 15.45 -11.04 -8.78
CA CYS A 43 14.83 -9.70 -8.79
C CYS A 43 14.97 -9.01 -10.17
N THR A 44 15.98 -9.39 -10.94
CA THR A 44 16.27 -8.84 -12.28
C THR A 44 15.25 -9.27 -13.36
N VAL A 45 14.61 -10.43 -13.21
CA VAL A 45 13.68 -10.99 -14.22
C VAL A 45 12.20 -10.71 -13.95
N LEU A 46 11.91 -9.94 -12.91
CA LEU A 46 10.54 -9.60 -12.54
C LEU A 46 9.86 -8.72 -13.58
N SER A 47 8.58 -8.97 -13.85
CA SER A 47 7.70 -8.08 -14.61
C SER A 47 7.50 -6.73 -13.90
N GLY A 48 6.91 -5.74 -14.57
CA GLY A 48 6.62 -4.44 -13.97
C GLY A 48 5.75 -4.55 -12.71
N GLY A 49 4.65 -5.30 -12.79
CA GLY A 49 3.74 -5.51 -11.64
C GLY A 49 4.41 -6.30 -10.51
N GLU A 50 5.18 -7.35 -10.83
CA GLU A 50 5.95 -8.09 -9.82
C GLU A 50 6.98 -7.20 -9.11
N LYS A 51 7.66 -6.29 -9.85
CA LYS A 51 8.58 -5.32 -9.25
C LYS A 51 7.89 -4.39 -8.27
N VAL A 52 6.72 -3.87 -8.62
CA VAL A 52 5.95 -2.99 -7.71
C VAL A 52 5.53 -3.77 -6.46
N ARG A 53 4.96 -4.96 -6.60
CA ARG A 53 4.60 -5.82 -5.45
C ARG A 53 5.80 -6.15 -4.56
N CYS A 54 6.95 -6.43 -5.17
CA CYS A 54 8.19 -6.68 -4.44
C CYS A 54 8.70 -5.44 -3.70
N MET A 55 8.62 -4.24 -4.30
CA MET A 55 8.97 -2.99 -3.63
C MET A 55 8.07 -2.69 -2.43
N ILE A 56 6.76 -2.91 -2.58
CA ILE A 56 5.79 -2.77 -1.49
C ILE A 56 6.12 -3.77 -0.37
N SER A 57 6.39 -5.03 -0.72
CA SER A 57 6.81 -6.05 0.24
C SER A 57 8.04 -5.61 1.04
N ARG A 58 9.04 -5.07 0.35
CA ARG A 58 10.23 -4.51 0.99
C ARG A 58 9.88 -3.40 1.97
N MET A 59 9.06 -2.42 1.55
CA MET A 59 8.66 -1.30 2.42
C MET A 59 7.96 -1.78 3.69
N MET A 60 7.08 -2.77 3.57
CA MET A 60 6.33 -3.29 4.71
C MET A 60 7.21 -4.15 5.65
N LEU A 61 8.23 -4.82 5.13
CA LEU A 61 9.14 -5.65 5.90
C LEU A 61 10.24 -4.87 6.65
N THR A 62 10.44 -3.59 6.32
CA THR A 62 11.48 -2.76 6.97
C THR A 62 11.13 -2.30 8.38
N GLY A 63 10.00 -2.72 8.95
CA GLY A 63 9.57 -2.29 10.29
C GLY A 63 9.19 -0.81 10.38
N ALA A 64 8.87 -0.19 9.24
CA ALA A 64 8.39 1.18 9.24
C ALA A 64 7.08 1.29 10.02
N ASN A 65 6.93 2.32 10.85
CA ASN A 65 5.68 2.62 11.55
C ASN A 65 4.78 3.59 10.78
N VAL A 66 5.28 4.20 9.71
CA VAL A 66 4.53 5.09 8.80
C VAL A 66 4.90 4.77 7.36
N LEU A 67 3.90 4.57 6.51
CA LEU A 67 4.04 4.47 5.06
C LEU A 67 3.45 5.71 4.40
N ILE A 68 4.17 6.29 3.46
CA ILE A 68 3.69 7.39 2.61
C ILE A 68 3.67 6.88 1.18
N LEU A 69 2.49 6.85 0.57
CA LEU A 69 2.24 6.25 -0.73
C LEU A 69 1.54 7.26 -1.64
N ASP A 70 2.10 7.47 -2.81
CA ASP A 70 1.52 8.34 -3.83
C ASP A 70 1.05 7.51 -5.01
N GLU A 71 -0.29 7.48 -5.23
CA GLU A 71 -0.96 6.70 -6.26
C GLU A 71 -0.47 5.23 -6.35
N PRO A 72 -0.50 4.47 -5.24
CA PRO A 72 0.18 3.18 -5.16
C PRO A 72 -0.48 2.08 -6.00
N THR A 73 -1.72 2.27 -6.45
CA THR A 73 -2.44 1.31 -7.29
C THR A 73 -2.18 1.48 -8.78
N ASN A 74 -1.55 2.58 -9.17
CA ASN A 74 -1.20 2.81 -10.57
C ASN A 74 -0.31 1.69 -11.10
N HIS A 75 -0.64 1.19 -12.30
CA HIS A 75 0.07 0.10 -12.98
C HIS A 75 -0.06 -1.29 -12.33
N LEU A 76 -0.92 -1.45 -11.34
CA LEU A 76 -1.28 -2.76 -10.80
C LEU A 76 -2.54 -3.31 -11.50
N ASP A 77 -2.58 -4.63 -11.70
CA ASP A 77 -3.80 -5.32 -12.07
C ASP A 77 -4.73 -5.49 -10.86
N LEU A 78 -5.99 -5.83 -11.09
CA LEU A 78 -7.01 -5.95 -10.05
C LEU A 78 -6.62 -6.94 -8.95
N GLU A 79 -5.97 -8.03 -9.30
CA GLU A 79 -5.54 -9.06 -8.35
C GLU A 79 -4.44 -8.52 -7.44
N SER A 80 -3.47 -7.81 -8.03
CA SER A 80 -2.40 -7.13 -7.28
C SER A 80 -2.93 -6.01 -6.39
N ILE A 81 -3.92 -5.23 -6.84
CA ILE A 81 -4.59 -4.20 -6.02
C ILE A 81 -5.26 -4.86 -4.81
N THR A 82 -5.96 -5.97 -5.00
CA THR A 82 -6.62 -6.71 -3.92
C THR A 82 -5.62 -7.22 -2.89
N ALA A 83 -4.52 -7.83 -3.35
CA ALA A 83 -3.45 -8.32 -2.46
C ALA A 83 -2.80 -7.18 -1.67
N PHE A 84 -2.53 -6.06 -2.34
CA PHE A 84 -1.96 -4.86 -1.71
C PHE A 84 -2.92 -4.25 -0.67
N ASN A 85 -4.18 -4.15 -1.02
CA ASN A 85 -5.24 -3.66 -0.12
C ASN A 85 -5.29 -4.49 1.17
N ASN A 86 -5.29 -5.83 1.06
CA ASN A 86 -5.29 -6.73 2.20
C ASN A 86 -4.01 -6.57 3.05
N ALA A 87 -2.85 -6.42 2.40
CA ALA A 87 -1.60 -6.20 3.10
C ALA A 87 -1.60 -4.88 3.90
N LEU A 88 -2.16 -3.80 3.34
CA LEU A 88 -2.29 -2.51 4.04
C LEU A 88 -3.28 -2.56 5.22
N LYS A 89 -4.37 -3.34 5.11
CA LYS A 89 -5.29 -3.55 6.23
C LYS A 89 -4.61 -4.24 7.42
N ASP A 90 -3.70 -5.17 7.14
CA ASP A 90 -2.94 -5.89 8.15
C ASP A 90 -1.71 -5.10 8.66
N PHE A 91 -1.38 -3.96 8.04
CA PHE A 91 -0.23 -3.16 8.43
C PHE A 91 -0.46 -2.50 9.79
N PRO A 92 0.44 -2.72 10.78
CA PRO A 92 0.22 -2.26 12.16
C PRO A 92 0.49 -0.77 12.38
N GLY A 93 1.01 -0.07 11.37
CA GLY A 93 1.40 1.34 11.45
C GLY A 93 0.38 2.28 10.82
N THR A 94 0.79 3.51 10.62
CA THR A 94 0.02 4.54 9.93
C THR A 94 0.31 4.51 8.42
N VAL A 95 -0.73 4.58 7.60
CA VAL A 95 -0.60 4.71 6.15
C VAL A 95 -1.19 6.05 5.73
N LEU A 96 -0.37 6.88 5.09
CA LEU A 96 -0.80 8.11 4.42
C LEU A 96 -0.68 7.89 2.92
N PHE A 97 -1.77 8.06 2.18
CA PHE A 97 -1.74 7.83 0.74
C PHE A 97 -2.61 8.80 -0.04
N THR A 98 -2.26 8.99 -1.32
CA THR A 98 -3.14 9.58 -2.32
C THR A 98 -3.63 8.48 -3.27
N SER A 99 -4.86 8.55 -3.72
CA SER A 99 -5.39 7.63 -4.74
C SER A 99 -6.61 8.20 -5.43
N HIS A 100 -6.76 7.89 -6.72
CA HIS A 100 -7.98 8.10 -7.50
C HIS A 100 -8.86 6.84 -7.55
N ASP A 101 -8.40 5.72 -7.00
CA ASP A 101 -9.17 4.48 -6.92
C ASP A 101 -10.17 4.54 -5.75
N HIS A 102 -11.46 4.57 -6.10
CA HIS A 102 -12.55 4.63 -5.12
C HIS A 102 -12.56 3.41 -4.21
N GLU A 103 -12.48 2.21 -4.77
CA GLU A 103 -12.56 0.95 -4.02
C GLU A 103 -11.36 0.80 -3.07
N PHE A 104 -10.18 1.14 -3.53
CA PHE A 104 -8.98 1.15 -2.70
C PHE A 104 -9.12 2.14 -1.54
N THR A 105 -9.55 3.38 -1.81
CA THR A 105 -9.73 4.40 -0.79
C THR A 105 -10.80 4.00 0.22
N GLN A 106 -11.96 3.51 -0.24
CA GLN A 106 -13.05 3.07 0.63
C GLN A 106 -12.65 1.93 1.56
N THR A 107 -11.80 1.01 1.09
CA THR A 107 -11.45 -0.19 1.86
C THR A 107 -10.25 0.00 2.80
N VAL A 108 -9.37 0.96 2.53
CA VAL A 108 -8.15 1.21 3.32
C VAL A 108 -8.28 2.42 4.23
N ALA A 109 -8.88 3.51 3.74
CA ALA A 109 -8.94 4.76 4.50
C ALA A 109 -9.97 4.72 5.62
N ASN A 110 -9.56 5.20 6.79
CA ASN A 110 -10.44 5.47 7.93
C ASN A 110 -10.45 6.95 8.33
N ARG A 111 -9.68 7.77 7.62
CA ARG A 111 -9.61 9.23 7.80
C ARG A 111 -9.36 9.87 6.44
N ILE A 112 -10.13 10.87 6.10
CA ILE A 112 -10.03 11.61 4.85
C ILE A 112 -9.54 13.02 5.13
N ILE A 113 -8.48 13.44 4.43
CA ILE A 113 -7.94 14.79 4.47
C ILE A 113 -8.01 15.35 3.04
N GLU A 114 -8.93 16.29 2.82
CA GLU A 114 -9.03 16.99 1.55
C GLU A 114 -8.33 18.35 1.65
N LEU A 115 -7.40 18.59 0.75
CA LEU A 115 -6.67 19.87 0.67
C LEU A 115 -7.34 20.77 -0.36
N SER A 116 -7.60 22.01 0.02
CA SER A 116 -8.14 23.05 -0.85
C SER A 116 -7.24 24.28 -0.83
N PRO A 117 -7.41 25.24 -1.78
CA PRO A 117 -6.67 26.49 -1.79
C PRO A 117 -6.82 27.33 -0.51
N ASN A 118 -7.98 27.24 0.14
CA ASN A 118 -8.34 28.07 1.30
C ASN A 118 -8.31 27.30 2.63
N GLY A 119 -7.80 26.06 2.66
CA GLY A 119 -7.71 25.26 3.88
C GLY A 119 -7.79 23.77 3.64
N CYS A 120 -8.16 23.03 4.67
CA CYS A 120 -8.34 21.58 4.56
C CYS A 120 -9.59 21.12 5.30
N ILE A 121 -10.16 20.02 4.83
CA ILE A 121 -11.23 19.27 5.52
C ILE A 121 -10.59 18.00 6.04
N ASP A 122 -10.69 17.74 7.33
CA ASP A 122 -10.14 16.56 7.99
C ASP A 122 -11.27 15.84 8.74
N LYS A 123 -11.57 14.62 8.33
CA LYS A 123 -12.67 13.81 8.86
C LYS A 123 -12.24 12.38 9.13
N LEU A 124 -12.55 11.90 10.32
CA LEU A 124 -12.39 10.51 10.71
C LEU A 124 -13.65 9.73 10.29
N MET A 125 -13.67 9.27 9.06
CA MET A 125 -14.76 8.52 8.45
C MET A 125 -14.27 7.78 7.20
N THR A 126 -15.09 6.87 6.68
CA THR A 126 -14.83 6.19 5.42
C THR A 126 -15.02 7.12 4.23
N TYR A 127 -14.52 6.71 3.06
CA TYR A 127 -14.63 7.54 1.86
C TYR A 127 -16.09 7.72 1.40
N ASP A 128 -16.91 6.67 1.45
CA ASP A 128 -18.33 6.76 1.09
C ASP A 128 -19.10 7.68 2.04
N GLU A 129 -18.84 7.62 3.33
CA GLU A 129 -19.42 8.56 4.30
C GLU A 129 -19.00 10.00 3.99
N TYR A 130 -17.75 10.19 3.59
CA TYR A 130 -17.21 11.52 3.26
C TYR A 130 -17.91 12.14 2.05
N ILE A 131 -18.05 11.40 0.96
CA ILE A 131 -18.63 11.92 -0.29
C ILE A 131 -20.16 12.13 -0.19
N THR A 132 -20.83 11.42 0.71
CA THR A 132 -22.30 11.54 0.91
C THR A 132 -22.68 12.50 2.03
N SER A 133 -21.73 13.05 2.77
CA SER A 133 -21.99 13.92 3.93
C SER A 133 -22.39 15.35 3.51
N GLU A 134 -23.59 15.76 3.85
CA GLU A 134 -24.07 17.14 3.64
C GLU A 134 -23.16 18.18 4.32
N LYS A 135 -22.69 17.88 5.55
CA LYS A 135 -21.77 18.76 6.29
C LYS A 135 -20.43 18.94 5.58
N VAL A 136 -19.95 17.91 4.91
CA VAL A 136 -18.71 17.99 4.10
C VAL A 136 -18.98 18.83 2.86
N ALA A 137 -20.13 18.66 2.21
CA ALA A 137 -20.51 19.45 1.04
C ALA A 137 -20.57 20.95 1.37
N GLU A 138 -21.20 21.34 2.47
CA GLU A 138 -21.23 22.73 2.96
C GLU A 138 -19.83 23.29 3.23
N GLN A 139 -18.93 22.47 3.85
CA GLN A 139 -17.56 22.89 4.11
C GLN A 139 -16.76 23.07 2.81
N LYS A 140 -16.97 22.20 1.81
CA LYS A 140 -16.36 22.32 0.48
C LYS A 140 -16.77 23.62 -0.20
N GLU A 141 -18.07 23.94 -0.22
CA GLU A 141 -18.56 25.20 -0.81
C GLU A 141 -17.82 26.41 -0.22
N ALA A 142 -17.65 26.45 1.10
CA ALA A 142 -16.95 27.54 1.78
C ALA A 142 -15.44 27.60 1.46
N LEU A 143 -14.80 26.46 1.23
CA LEU A 143 -13.35 26.39 1.00
C LEU A 143 -12.94 26.56 -0.46
N TYR A 144 -13.87 26.31 -1.39
CA TYR A 144 -13.61 26.46 -2.83
C TYR A 144 -14.22 27.74 -3.42
N ALA A 145 -14.97 28.51 -2.60
CA ALA A 145 -15.47 29.84 -2.96
C ALA A 145 -14.31 30.86 -2.92
#